data_88c02d2c4b16d19ee096fe057f012b0d
#
_entry.id   88c02d2c4b16d19ee096fe057f012b0d
#
_cell.length_a   1.000
_cell.length_b   1.000
_cell.length_c   1.000
_cell.angle_alpha   90.00
_cell.angle_beta   90.00
_cell.angle_gamma   90.00
#
_symmetry.space_group_name_H-M   'P 1'
#
loop_
_entity.id
_entity.type
_entity.pdbx_description
1 polymer ?
#
loop_
_entity_poly.entity_id
_entity_poly.type
_entity_poly.pdbx_seq_one_letter_code
_entity_poly.pdbx_strand_id
1 'polypeptide(L)'
;RLYFLVKINTKTGASMKTEELIHVAILFCLSVFFIDYCLEKRENNKLYKQIETTKTELFQAKTIAVQLDDENNELHKSLISLNVRLDEVNRLDKIIEDLKMIPRDMKNLTLGSCYDETNLTNNVKHPGKYDKTTVGICGVKKEWIAVIPELTEENIDSLYAGYLVLDHLIKEKGSKVKGLAAYKGSIKNYKPVHFTLKVEKELNKKDF
;
A
#
# COMPACT_ATOMS: atom_id res chain seq x y z
N ARG A 1 -20.39 -36.02 59.95
CA ARG A 1 -20.56 -34.99 61.03
C ARG A 1 -21.77 -35.24 61.92
N LEU A 2 -22.89 -35.79 61.49
CA LEU A 2 -24.03 -36.17 62.25
C LEU A 2 -23.69 -37.28 63.29
N TYR A 3 -22.80 -38.20 62.95
CA TYR A 3 -22.32 -39.26 63.84
C TYR A 3 -21.62 -38.76 65.13
N PHE A 4 -21.05 -37.54 65.06
CA PHE A 4 -20.34 -36.95 66.23
C PHE A 4 -21.29 -36.35 67.24
N LEU A 5 -22.42 -35.83 66.82
CA LEU A 5 -23.46 -35.26 67.73
C LEU A 5 -24.21 -36.32 68.50
N VAL A 6 -24.45 -37.48 67.89
CA VAL A 6 -25.10 -38.62 68.61
C VAL A 6 -24.20 -39.23 69.67
N LYS A 7 -22.86 -39.13 69.51
CA LYS A 7 -21.89 -39.71 70.47
C LYS A 7 -21.69 -38.86 71.74
N ILE A 8 -22.01 -37.56 71.71
CA ILE A 8 -21.89 -36.68 72.90
C ILE A 8 -22.99 -36.94 73.88
N ASN A 9 -24.16 -37.38 73.45
CA ASN A 9 -25.33 -37.53 74.29
C ASN A 9 -25.33 -38.82 75.16
N THR A 10 -24.46 -39.78 74.94
CA THR A 10 -24.41 -41.06 75.69
C THR A 10 -23.57 -41.02 76.96
N LYS A 11 -22.83 -39.91 77.23
CA LYS A 11 -21.96 -39.83 78.39
C LYS A 11 -22.54 -39.04 79.58
N THR A 12 -23.60 -38.27 79.47
CA THR A 12 -24.10 -37.39 80.50
C THR A 12 -25.43 -37.81 81.14
N GLY A 13 -26.02 -38.95 80.70
CA GLY A 13 -27.22 -39.49 81.35
C GLY A 13 -28.48 -38.60 81.47
N ALA A 14 -28.44 -37.42 80.87
CA ALA A 14 -29.55 -36.48 80.77
C ALA A 14 -30.38 -36.77 79.53
N SER A 15 -31.59 -37.35 79.72
CA SER A 15 -32.58 -37.48 78.66
C SER A 15 -33.05 -36.08 78.21
N MET A 16 -32.53 -35.57 77.11
CA MET A 16 -33.07 -34.38 76.48
C MET A 16 -34.52 -34.64 76.07
N LYS A 17 -35.43 -33.70 76.42
CA LYS A 17 -36.81 -33.77 75.91
C LYS A 17 -36.83 -33.68 74.42
N THR A 18 -37.76 -34.36 73.76
CA THR A 18 -37.92 -34.42 72.34
C THR A 18 -37.96 -33.05 71.67
N GLU A 19 -38.55 -32.06 72.36
CA GLU A 19 -38.61 -30.68 71.89
C GLU A 19 -37.22 -30.00 71.82
N GLU A 20 -36.34 -30.25 72.80
CA GLU A 20 -34.98 -29.71 72.83
C GLU A 20 -34.11 -30.29 71.68
N LEU A 21 -34.31 -31.59 71.39
CA LEU A 21 -33.65 -32.26 70.23
C LEU A 21 -34.11 -31.65 68.95
N ILE A 22 -35.40 -31.36 68.79
CA ILE A 22 -35.93 -30.72 67.56
C ILE A 22 -35.33 -29.29 67.39
N HIS A 23 -35.25 -28.51 68.50
CA HIS A 23 -34.66 -27.17 68.45
C HIS A 23 -33.18 -27.22 68.05
N VAL A 24 -32.39 -28.13 68.59
CA VAL A 24 -30.98 -28.31 68.21
C VAL A 24 -30.83 -28.74 66.76
N ALA A 25 -31.68 -29.64 66.28
CA ALA A 25 -31.65 -30.05 64.87
C ALA A 25 -32.01 -28.91 63.95
N ILE A 26 -33.01 -28.07 64.26
CA ILE A 26 -33.38 -26.88 63.47
C ILE A 26 -32.23 -25.88 63.45
N LEU A 27 -31.63 -25.56 64.57
CA LEU A 27 -30.49 -24.64 64.67
C LEU A 27 -29.28 -25.13 63.88
N PHE A 28 -29.04 -26.44 63.96
CA PHE A 28 -27.97 -27.05 63.11
C PHE A 28 -28.25 -26.93 61.62
N CYS A 29 -29.46 -27.26 61.19
CA CYS A 29 -29.83 -27.08 59.74
C CYS A 29 -29.72 -25.61 59.33
N LEU A 30 -30.21 -24.66 60.11
CA LEU A 30 -30.08 -23.24 59.82
C LEU A 30 -28.63 -22.80 59.74
N SER A 31 -27.75 -23.30 60.62
CA SER A 31 -26.32 -22.97 60.58
C SER A 31 -25.64 -23.52 59.31
N VAL A 32 -25.98 -24.73 58.86
CA VAL A 32 -25.47 -25.31 57.61
C VAL A 32 -25.94 -24.50 56.42
N PHE A 33 -27.22 -24.16 56.33
CA PHE A 33 -27.75 -23.31 55.27
C PHE A 33 -27.08 -21.92 55.25
N PHE A 34 -26.84 -21.34 56.43
CA PHE A 34 -26.17 -20.04 56.52
C PHE A 34 -24.72 -20.12 56.04
N ILE A 35 -24.00 -21.18 56.38
CA ILE A 35 -22.63 -21.40 55.93
C ILE A 35 -22.59 -21.57 54.41
N ASP A 36 -23.49 -22.40 53.84
CA ASP A 36 -23.55 -22.60 52.39
C ASP A 36 -23.88 -21.30 51.66
N TYR A 37 -24.85 -20.51 52.17
CA TYR A 37 -25.16 -19.19 51.62
C TYR A 37 -23.96 -18.22 51.64
N CYS A 38 -23.20 -18.21 52.75
CA CYS A 38 -22.01 -17.38 52.88
C CYS A 38 -20.90 -17.81 51.92
N LEU A 39 -20.72 -19.11 51.68
CA LEU A 39 -19.74 -19.65 50.73
C LEU A 39 -20.14 -19.30 49.30
N GLU A 40 -21.39 -19.53 48.95
CA GLU A 40 -21.91 -19.17 47.62
C GLU A 40 -21.78 -17.68 47.34
N LYS A 41 -22.11 -16.82 48.27
CA LYS A 41 -21.94 -15.37 48.16
C LYS A 41 -20.47 -14.98 47.98
N ARG A 42 -19.55 -15.66 48.65
CA ARG A 42 -18.11 -15.42 48.51
C ARG A 42 -17.59 -15.82 47.12
N GLU A 43 -18.04 -16.96 46.59
CA GLU A 43 -17.69 -17.42 45.25
C GLU A 43 -18.27 -16.50 44.18
N ASN A 44 -19.52 -16.11 44.29
CA ASN A 44 -20.15 -15.14 43.41
C ASN A 44 -19.38 -13.81 43.37
N ASN A 45 -18.96 -13.30 44.53
CA ASN A 45 -18.15 -12.07 44.59
C ASN A 45 -16.77 -12.22 43.88
N LYS A 46 -16.16 -13.40 43.95
CA LYS A 46 -14.91 -13.68 43.22
C LYS A 46 -15.16 -13.70 41.73
N LEU A 47 -16.23 -14.36 41.28
CA LEU A 47 -16.62 -14.41 39.87
C LEU A 47 -16.93 -13.02 39.33
N TYR A 48 -17.66 -12.19 40.07
CA TYR A 48 -17.91 -10.81 39.67
C TYR A 48 -16.61 -10.00 39.46
N LYS A 49 -15.65 -10.13 40.39
CA LYS A 49 -14.33 -9.47 40.24
C LYS A 49 -13.58 -9.97 39.03
N GLN A 50 -13.58 -11.26 38.75
CA GLN A 50 -12.94 -11.84 37.57
C GLN A 50 -13.59 -11.33 36.30
N ILE A 51 -14.92 -11.26 36.22
CA ILE A 51 -15.66 -10.73 35.09
C ILE A 51 -15.28 -9.26 34.83
N GLU A 52 -15.18 -8.43 35.85
CA GLU A 52 -14.79 -7.03 35.72
C GLU A 52 -13.34 -6.88 35.21
N THR A 53 -12.43 -7.70 35.76
CA THR A 53 -11.04 -7.71 35.28
C THR A 53 -10.97 -8.09 33.80
N THR A 54 -11.64 -9.20 33.42
CA THR A 54 -11.66 -9.69 32.04
C THR A 54 -12.31 -8.69 31.06
N LYS A 55 -13.37 -7.98 31.51
CA LYS A 55 -13.97 -6.90 30.71
C LYS A 55 -12.98 -5.77 30.44
N THR A 56 -12.21 -5.38 31.47
CA THR A 56 -11.20 -4.33 31.36
C THR A 56 -10.08 -4.74 30.39
N GLU A 57 -9.59 -5.96 30.52
CA GLU A 57 -8.57 -6.53 29.61
C GLU A 57 -9.08 -6.62 28.16
N LEU A 58 -10.32 -7.05 27.98
CA LEU A 58 -10.96 -7.09 26.65
C LEU A 58 -11.09 -5.70 26.02
N PHE A 59 -11.44 -4.70 26.84
CA PHE A 59 -11.52 -3.32 26.35
C PHE A 59 -10.15 -2.79 25.91
N GLN A 60 -9.11 -3.03 26.72
CA GLN A 60 -7.74 -2.67 26.38
C GLN A 60 -7.26 -3.37 25.11
N ALA A 61 -7.51 -4.68 24.98
CA ALA A 61 -7.16 -5.44 23.79
C ALA A 61 -7.86 -4.91 22.53
N LYS A 62 -9.13 -4.53 22.62
CA LYS A 62 -9.86 -3.90 21.52
C LYS A 62 -9.25 -2.55 21.13
N THR A 63 -8.86 -1.73 22.10
CA THR A 63 -8.23 -0.43 21.83
C THR A 63 -6.90 -0.60 21.09
N ILE A 64 -6.07 -1.54 21.56
CA ILE A 64 -4.80 -1.88 20.91
C ILE A 64 -5.04 -2.40 19.48
N ALA A 65 -6.04 -3.24 19.28
CA ALA A 65 -6.37 -3.77 17.96
C ALA A 65 -6.74 -2.66 16.97
N VAL A 66 -7.51 -1.66 17.40
CA VAL A 66 -7.85 -0.50 16.57
C VAL A 66 -6.60 0.33 16.23
N GLN A 67 -5.74 0.58 17.21
CA GLN A 67 -4.49 1.31 16.99
C GLN A 67 -3.57 0.59 15.99
N LEU A 68 -3.44 -0.73 16.10
CA LEU A 68 -2.65 -1.53 15.17
C LEU A 68 -3.23 -1.53 13.75
N ASP A 69 -4.56 -1.49 13.62
CA ASP A 69 -5.21 -1.39 12.31
C ASP A 69 -4.93 -0.03 11.65
N ASP A 70 -5.00 1.07 12.41
CA ASP A 70 -4.67 2.41 11.94
C ASP A 70 -3.20 2.51 11.53
N GLU A 71 -2.26 2.00 12.34
CA GLU A 71 -0.83 1.97 12.01
C GLU A 71 -0.55 1.15 10.74
N ASN A 72 -1.23 0.01 10.59
CA ASN A 72 -1.11 -0.85 9.41
C ASN A 72 -1.59 -0.13 8.14
N ASN A 73 -2.68 0.63 8.24
CA ASN A 73 -3.21 1.43 7.15
C ASN A 73 -2.23 2.55 6.73
N GLU A 74 -1.58 3.22 7.69
CA GLU A 74 -0.57 4.24 7.41
C GLU A 74 0.70 3.66 6.78
N LEU A 75 1.15 2.50 7.26
CA LEU A 75 2.27 1.77 6.66
C LEU A 75 1.96 1.35 5.22
N HIS A 76 0.74 0.89 4.97
CA HIS A 76 0.31 0.51 3.62
C HIS A 76 0.31 1.70 2.65
N LYS A 77 -0.19 2.86 3.07
CA LYS A 77 -0.11 4.11 2.29
C LYS A 77 1.34 4.51 2.00
N SER A 78 2.20 4.41 3.00
CA SER A 78 3.63 4.71 2.87
C SER A 78 4.33 3.77 1.88
N LEU A 79 4.00 2.48 1.92
CA LEU A 79 4.52 1.47 0.99
C LEU A 79 4.11 1.78 -0.46
N ILE A 80 2.84 2.14 -0.69
CA ILE A 80 2.36 2.55 -2.02
C ILE A 80 3.15 3.76 -2.52
N SER A 81 3.35 4.77 -1.67
CA SER A 81 4.12 5.96 -2.02
C SER A 81 5.58 5.65 -2.37
N LEU A 82 6.21 4.74 -1.62
CA LEU A 82 7.58 4.30 -1.88
C LEU A 82 7.68 3.54 -3.20
N ASN A 83 6.73 2.66 -3.51
CA ASN A 83 6.71 1.93 -4.77
C ASN A 83 6.59 2.88 -5.96
N VAL A 84 5.71 3.90 -5.89
CA VAL A 84 5.60 4.93 -6.93
C VAL A 84 6.93 5.67 -7.14
N ARG A 85 7.62 6.02 -6.07
CA ARG A 85 8.94 6.68 -6.16
C ARG A 85 10.01 5.77 -6.74
N LEU A 86 9.98 4.49 -6.39
CA LEU A 86 10.92 3.50 -6.93
C LEU A 86 10.72 3.34 -8.44
N ASP A 87 9.48 3.26 -8.91
CA ASP A 87 9.17 3.19 -10.34
C ASP A 87 9.67 4.44 -11.08
N GLU A 88 9.56 5.62 -10.45
CA GLU A 88 10.06 6.87 -11.03
C GLU A 88 11.61 6.87 -11.10
N VAL A 89 12.30 6.40 -10.08
CA VAL A 89 13.77 6.27 -10.10
C VAL A 89 14.21 5.29 -11.18
N ASN A 90 13.61 4.11 -11.26
CA ASN A 90 13.92 3.11 -12.28
C ASN A 90 13.72 3.67 -13.71
N ARG A 91 12.68 4.47 -13.90
CA ARG A 91 12.42 5.13 -15.18
C ARG A 91 13.52 6.16 -15.52
N LEU A 92 13.94 6.96 -14.54
CA LEU A 92 15.01 7.95 -14.74
C LEU A 92 16.35 7.27 -15.05
N ASP A 93 16.67 6.18 -14.36
CA ASP A 93 17.87 5.40 -14.63
C ASP A 93 17.86 4.86 -16.06
N LYS A 94 16.73 4.33 -16.54
CA LYS A 94 16.58 3.88 -17.92
C LYS A 94 16.78 5.03 -18.92
N ILE A 95 16.22 6.20 -18.65
CA ILE A 95 16.42 7.40 -19.48
C ILE A 95 17.92 7.79 -19.53
N ILE A 96 18.61 7.74 -18.40
CA ILE A 96 20.05 8.05 -18.33
C ILE A 96 20.87 7.06 -19.15
N GLU A 97 20.58 5.77 -19.07
CA GLU A 97 21.24 4.75 -19.88
C GLU A 97 20.97 4.95 -21.38
N ASP A 98 19.73 5.20 -21.76
CA ASP A 98 19.36 5.50 -23.15
C ASP A 98 20.12 6.73 -23.68
N LEU A 99 20.26 7.78 -22.85
CA LEU A 99 21.02 8.97 -23.22
C LEU A 99 22.50 8.70 -23.51
N LYS A 100 23.10 7.65 -22.94
CA LYS A 100 24.48 7.28 -23.27
C LYS A 100 24.61 6.76 -24.69
N MET A 101 23.57 6.10 -25.21
CA MET A 101 23.55 5.54 -26.56
C MET A 101 23.24 6.58 -27.68
N ILE A 102 22.62 7.70 -27.29
CA ILE A 102 22.21 8.75 -28.24
C ILE A 102 23.40 9.68 -28.52
N PRO A 103 23.67 10.02 -29.80
CA PRO A 103 24.69 11.01 -30.18
C PRO A 103 24.48 12.37 -29.50
N ARG A 104 25.58 13.02 -29.09
CA ARG A 104 25.55 14.24 -28.27
C ARG A 104 24.67 15.34 -28.88
N ASP A 105 24.76 15.56 -30.20
CA ASP A 105 24.01 16.58 -30.90
C ASP A 105 22.50 16.25 -31.08
N MET A 106 22.09 15.02 -30.80
CA MET A 106 20.71 14.55 -30.87
C MET A 106 20.03 14.41 -29.50
N LYS A 107 20.81 14.35 -28.39
CA LYS A 107 20.27 14.12 -27.03
C LYS A 107 19.15 15.08 -26.67
N ASN A 108 19.40 16.35 -26.83
CA ASN A 108 18.46 17.42 -26.44
C ASN A 108 17.23 17.43 -27.35
N LEU A 109 17.41 17.20 -28.63
CA LEU A 109 16.31 17.17 -29.58
C LEU A 109 15.41 15.96 -29.33
N THR A 110 16.00 14.80 -29.07
CA THR A 110 15.25 13.59 -28.71
C THR A 110 14.50 13.77 -27.39
N LEU A 111 15.20 14.20 -26.33
CA LEU A 111 14.60 14.40 -25.01
C LEU A 111 13.45 15.39 -25.06
N GLY A 112 13.62 16.53 -25.72
CA GLY A 112 12.58 17.55 -25.89
C GLY A 112 11.39 17.02 -26.70
N SER A 113 11.64 16.25 -27.77
CA SER A 113 10.57 15.65 -28.58
C SER A 113 9.73 14.65 -27.80
N CYS A 114 10.38 13.77 -27.03
CA CYS A 114 9.70 12.78 -26.20
C CYS A 114 8.96 13.44 -25.02
N TYR A 115 9.54 14.48 -24.42
CA TYR A 115 8.86 15.25 -23.38
C TYR A 115 7.57 15.90 -23.91
N ASP A 116 7.62 16.51 -25.08
CA ASP A 116 6.45 17.14 -25.69
C ASP A 116 5.34 16.13 -26.06
N GLU A 117 5.69 14.87 -26.33
CA GLU A 117 4.70 13.84 -26.65
C GLU A 117 4.04 13.26 -25.40
N THR A 118 4.83 12.97 -24.37
CA THR A 118 4.38 12.12 -23.27
C THR A 118 4.74 12.65 -21.88
N ASN A 119 5.42 13.81 -21.75
CA ASN A 119 6.08 14.25 -20.55
C ASN A 119 7.08 13.22 -19.99
N LEU A 120 7.66 12.40 -20.88
CA LEU A 120 8.53 11.27 -20.54
C LEU A 120 7.87 10.23 -19.62
N THR A 121 6.56 10.02 -19.74
CA THR A 121 5.83 9.03 -18.95
C THR A 121 5.26 7.94 -19.84
N ASN A 122 5.27 6.69 -19.37
CA ASN A 122 4.74 5.55 -20.14
C ASN A 122 3.21 5.51 -20.24
N ASN A 123 2.50 6.37 -19.49
CA ASN A 123 1.06 6.26 -19.27
C ASN A 123 0.23 7.37 -19.90
N VAL A 124 0.78 8.10 -20.84
CA VAL A 124 -0.01 9.14 -21.51
C VAL A 124 -0.93 8.49 -22.53
N LYS A 125 -2.20 8.44 -22.20
CA LYS A 125 -3.25 8.23 -23.20
C LYS A 125 -3.26 9.48 -24.06
N HIS A 126 -2.69 9.39 -25.28
CA HIS A 126 -2.78 10.48 -26.25
C HIS A 126 -4.24 10.89 -26.43
N PRO A 127 -4.57 12.17 -26.32
CA PRO A 127 -5.95 12.65 -26.50
C PRO A 127 -6.46 12.49 -27.95
N GLY A 128 -5.61 12.05 -28.86
CA GLY A 128 -5.95 11.80 -30.25
C GLY A 128 -6.78 10.54 -30.42
N LYS A 129 -7.91 10.70 -31.07
CA LYS A 129 -8.93 9.67 -31.35
C LYS A 129 -8.41 8.45 -32.14
N TYR A 130 -7.16 8.47 -32.60
CA TYR A 130 -6.63 7.54 -33.60
C TYR A 130 -5.39 6.73 -33.15
N ASP A 131 -4.83 6.94 -31.99
CA ASP A 131 -3.52 6.37 -31.70
C ASP A 131 -3.46 5.43 -30.50
N LYS A 132 -4.05 4.23 -30.67
CA LYS A 132 -3.85 3.11 -29.76
C LYS A 132 -2.52 2.36 -30.00
N THR A 133 -1.75 2.80 -30.99
CA THR A 133 -0.54 2.10 -31.49
C THR A 133 0.76 2.72 -30.99
N THR A 134 0.69 3.90 -30.35
CA THR A 134 1.87 4.55 -29.75
C THR A 134 2.20 3.96 -28.39
N VAL A 135 3.47 3.71 -28.14
CA VAL A 135 3.98 3.12 -26.90
C VAL A 135 5.21 3.89 -26.37
N GLY A 136 5.47 3.71 -25.08
CA GLY A 136 6.66 4.18 -24.42
C GLY A 136 6.72 5.68 -24.14
N ILE A 137 7.86 6.09 -23.57
CA ILE A 137 8.11 7.48 -23.11
C ILE A 137 8.23 8.50 -24.23
N CYS A 138 8.34 8.04 -25.48
CA CYS A 138 8.43 8.88 -26.67
C CYS A 138 7.20 8.80 -27.59
N GLY A 139 6.18 8.03 -27.22
CA GLY A 139 4.99 7.84 -28.05
C GLY A 139 5.29 7.26 -29.42
N VAL A 140 6.21 6.30 -29.50
CA VAL A 140 6.63 5.67 -30.74
C VAL A 140 5.54 4.73 -31.25
N LYS A 141 5.23 4.79 -32.57
CA LYS A 141 4.28 3.87 -33.19
C LYS A 141 4.91 2.51 -33.44
N LYS A 142 4.18 1.44 -33.16
CA LYS A 142 4.65 0.06 -33.40
C LYS A 142 4.99 -0.25 -34.84
N GLU A 143 4.38 0.47 -35.79
CA GLU A 143 4.66 0.33 -37.22
C GLU A 143 6.13 0.60 -37.60
N TRP A 144 6.84 1.41 -36.78
CA TRP A 144 8.26 1.70 -37.01
C TRP A 144 9.18 0.49 -36.84
N ILE A 145 8.76 -0.54 -36.11
CA ILE A 145 9.53 -1.80 -35.99
C ILE A 145 9.76 -2.46 -37.35
N ALA A 146 8.81 -2.32 -38.26
CA ALA A 146 8.94 -2.87 -39.60
C ALA A 146 9.87 -2.01 -40.55
N VAL A 147 10.18 -0.79 -40.14
CA VAL A 147 10.92 0.18 -40.95
C VAL A 147 12.36 0.37 -40.49
N ILE A 148 12.57 0.34 -39.17
CA ILE A 148 13.87 0.62 -38.53
C ILE A 148 14.39 -0.70 -37.92
N PRO A 149 15.48 -1.29 -38.49
CA PRO A 149 15.97 -2.61 -38.07
C PRO A 149 16.41 -2.68 -36.58
N GLU A 150 16.90 -1.56 -36.04
CA GLU A 150 17.35 -1.47 -34.64
C GLU A 150 16.21 -1.33 -33.66
N LEU A 151 14.98 -1.09 -34.10
CA LEU A 151 13.80 -0.96 -33.29
C LEU A 151 13.14 -2.33 -33.10
N THR A 152 12.89 -2.71 -31.84
CA THR A 152 12.31 -4.01 -31.49
C THR A 152 11.16 -3.82 -30.49
N GLU A 153 10.37 -4.87 -30.26
CA GLU A 153 9.33 -4.89 -29.21
C GLU A 153 9.92 -4.64 -27.80
N GLU A 154 11.20 -4.99 -27.57
CA GLU A 154 11.87 -4.87 -26.28
C GLU A 154 12.34 -3.43 -25.99
N ASN A 155 12.69 -2.65 -27.03
CA ASN A 155 13.25 -1.30 -26.86
C ASN A 155 12.31 -0.17 -27.30
N ILE A 156 11.17 -0.47 -27.89
CA ILE A 156 10.24 0.53 -28.48
C ILE A 156 9.69 1.53 -27.42
N ASP A 157 9.69 1.17 -26.16
CA ASP A 157 9.23 2.02 -25.05
C ASP A 157 10.31 2.98 -24.51
N SER A 158 11.52 2.92 -25.05
CA SER A 158 12.70 3.64 -24.58
C SER A 158 12.87 5.04 -25.19
N LEU A 159 13.73 5.86 -24.57
CA LEU A 159 14.16 7.13 -25.17
C LEU A 159 14.98 6.90 -26.44
N TYR A 160 15.76 5.81 -26.46
CA TYR A 160 16.55 5.41 -27.62
C TYR A 160 15.67 5.09 -28.85
N ALA A 161 14.50 4.49 -28.65
CA ALA A 161 13.52 4.29 -29.72
C ALA A 161 13.04 5.62 -30.31
N GLY A 162 12.76 6.61 -29.47
CA GLY A 162 12.42 7.96 -29.92
C GLY A 162 13.53 8.58 -30.79
N TYR A 163 14.80 8.40 -30.39
CA TYR A 163 15.95 8.81 -31.17
C TYR A 163 16.01 8.12 -32.52
N LEU A 164 15.87 6.80 -32.57
CA LEU A 164 15.95 6.05 -33.86
C LEU A 164 14.90 6.52 -34.85
N VAL A 165 13.66 6.72 -34.40
CA VAL A 165 12.58 7.22 -35.26
C VAL A 165 12.86 8.66 -35.71
N LEU A 166 13.31 9.53 -34.82
CA LEU A 166 13.61 10.93 -35.14
C LEU A 166 14.78 11.03 -36.09
N ASP A 167 15.86 10.27 -35.91
CA ASP A 167 17.04 10.23 -36.78
C ASP A 167 16.67 9.72 -38.18
N HIS A 168 15.87 8.65 -38.25
CA HIS A 168 15.35 8.13 -39.53
C HIS A 168 14.57 9.22 -40.27
N LEU A 169 13.65 9.92 -39.61
CA LEU A 169 12.86 10.98 -40.22
C LEU A 169 13.70 12.19 -40.62
N ILE A 170 14.73 12.56 -39.87
CA ILE A 170 15.66 13.63 -40.23
C ILE A 170 16.43 13.27 -41.52
N LYS A 171 16.91 12.04 -41.62
CA LYS A 171 17.60 11.54 -42.81
C LYS A 171 16.67 11.50 -44.03
N GLU A 172 15.46 10.99 -43.86
CA GLU A 172 14.44 10.92 -44.92
C GLU A 172 14.03 12.32 -45.43
N LYS A 173 13.80 13.27 -44.51
CA LYS A 173 13.32 14.62 -44.88
C LYS A 173 14.44 15.62 -45.17
N GLY A 174 15.70 15.24 -44.95
CA GLY A 174 16.89 16.04 -45.25
C GLY A 174 17.13 17.25 -44.34
N SER A 175 16.38 17.39 -43.24
CA SER A 175 16.65 18.42 -42.22
C SER A 175 16.04 18.10 -40.86
N LYS A 176 16.69 18.59 -39.78
CA LYS A 176 16.19 18.44 -38.40
C LYS A 176 14.76 19.00 -38.23
N VAL A 177 14.48 20.16 -38.81
CA VAL A 177 13.15 20.81 -38.70
C VAL A 177 12.06 19.97 -39.39
N LYS A 178 12.33 19.49 -40.60
CA LYS A 178 11.38 18.64 -41.36
C LYS A 178 11.19 17.28 -40.71
N GLY A 179 12.27 16.67 -40.21
CA GLY A 179 12.23 15.41 -39.49
C GLY A 179 11.40 15.53 -38.19
N LEU A 180 11.62 16.59 -37.43
CA LEU A 180 10.84 16.86 -36.19
C LEU A 180 9.36 17.12 -36.51
N ALA A 181 9.06 17.87 -37.61
CA ALA A 181 7.69 18.07 -38.06
C ALA A 181 6.99 16.75 -38.42
N ALA A 182 7.72 15.87 -39.10
CA ALA A 182 7.21 14.54 -39.45
C ALA A 182 7.00 13.67 -38.23
N TYR A 183 7.89 13.71 -37.24
CA TYR A 183 7.76 13.04 -35.96
C TYR A 183 6.48 13.46 -35.23
N LYS A 184 6.17 14.75 -35.20
CA LYS A 184 4.95 15.32 -34.63
C LYS A 184 3.70 15.17 -35.50
N GLY A 185 3.78 14.50 -36.64
CA GLY A 185 2.63 14.26 -37.53
C GLY A 185 2.12 15.49 -38.28
N SER A 186 2.83 16.62 -38.29
CA SER A 186 2.40 17.87 -38.92
C SER A 186 3.43 18.42 -39.88
N ILE A 187 3.34 18.03 -41.17
CA ILE A 187 4.22 18.56 -42.23
C ILE A 187 3.78 19.97 -42.70
N LYS A 188 2.50 20.32 -42.60
CA LYS A 188 1.96 21.56 -43.19
C LYS A 188 1.93 22.78 -42.25
N ASN A 189 1.89 22.60 -40.96
CA ASN A 189 1.70 23.67 -39.97
C ASN A 189 2.67 23.58 -38.79
N TYR A 190 3.85 23.01 -39.01
CA TYR A 190 4.84 22.91 -37.95
C TYR A 190 5.30 24.29 -37.52
N LYS A 191 4.81 24.72 -36.38
CA LYS A 191 5.49 25.69 -35.55
C LYS A 191 6.39 24.88 -34.61
N PRO A 192 7.72 25.08 -34.62
CA PRO A 192 8.59 24.39 -33.67
C PRO A 192 8.03 24.62 -32.30
N VAL A 193 7.78 23.52 -31.57
CA VAL A 193 7.31 23.63 -30.20
C VAL A 193 8.36 24.45 -29.49
N HIS A 194 7.97 25.61 -28.95
CA HIS A 194 8.86 26.59 -28.32
C HIS A 194 9.79 25.96 -27.29
N PHE A 195 9.38 24.87 -26.71
CA PHE A 195 10.13 24.10 -25.72
C PHE A 195 11.35 23.39 -26.35
N THR A 196 11.19 22.61 -27.44
CA THR A 196 12.29 21.85 -28.04
C THR A 196 13.39 22.78 -28.54
N LEU A 197 13.04 23.87 -29.16
CA LEU A 197 14.00 24.89 -29.63
C LEU A 197 14.59 25.71 -28.47
N LYS A 198 13.83 25.94 -27.40
CA LYS A 198 14.30 26.64 -26.21
C LYS A 198 15.31 25.80 -25.47
N VAL A 199 15.03 24.51 -25.28
CA VAL A 199 15.93 23.54 -24.65
C VAL A 199 17.21 23.39 -25.47
N GLU A 200 17.10 23.25 -26.79
CA GLU A 200 18.27 23.20 -27.70
C GLU A 200 19.14 24.47 -27.59
N LYS A 201 18.52 25.65 -27.55
CA LYS A 201 19.22 26.93 -27.36
C LYS A 201 19.87 27.09 -25.96
N GLU A 202 19.20 26.66 -24.93
CA GLU A 202 19.70 26.80 -23.54
C GLU A 202 20.84 25.83 -23.26
N LEU A 203 20.80 24.62 -23.82
CA LEU A 203 21.82 23.61 -23.63
C LEU A 203 23.05 23.81 -24.50
N ASN A 204 22.86 24.32 -25.75
CA ASN A 204 23.99 24.76 -26.57
C ASN A 204 24.73 25.98 -26.01
N LYS A 205 24.14 26.75 -25.09
CA LYS A 205 24.79 27.85 -24.35
C LYS A 205 25.64 27.38 -23.18
N LYS A 206 25.43 26.19 -22.64
CA LYS A 206 26.14 25.66 -21.47
C LYS A 206 27.36 24.80 -21.81
N ASP A 207 27.61 24.58 -23.07
CA ASP A 207 28.77 23.80 -23.56
C ASP A 207 30.02 24.65 -23.91
N PHE A 208 30.08 25.88 -23.33
CA PHE A 208 31.24 26.75 -23.39
C PHE A 208 31.77 27.09 -22.00
#